data_b1024812b13cb3748c53d317d52afd66
#
_entry.id   b1024812b13cb3748c53d317d52afd66
#
_cell.length_a   1.000
_cell.length_b   1.000
_cell.length_c   1.000
_cell.angle_alpha   90.00
_cell.angle_beta   90.00
_cell.angle_gamma   90.00
#
_symmetry.space_group_name_H-M   'P 1'
#
loop_
_entity.id
_entity.type
_entity.pdbx_description
1 polymer ?
#
loop_
_entity_poly.entity_id
_entity_poly.type
_entity_poly.pdbx_seq_one_letter_code
_entity_poly.pdbx_strand_id
1 'polypeptide(L)'
;MRYIALLRGINISGKNKISMPELKIALGEKGFGDVKTYLNSGNVLFSDDEPDAVKLAERIRTIILEIFHLEIPVFVIPQDELKFLLSKAPSWWGSDSKDIYDNLIFAIAPNSIETVAEKIGEPSAELEKVQIYGNAAFWSFDRKLYAKANWWKKTAAPGIGEMITIRTANTLRKIAEM
;
A
#
# COMPACT_ATOMS: atom_id res chain seq x y z
N MET A 1 -9.58 16.80 5.51
CA MET A 1 -9.24 16.22 4.18
C MET A 1 -9.60 14.76 4.15
N ARG A 2 -9.71 14.13 2.96
CA ARG A 2 -9.95 12.70 2.80
C ARG A 2 -8.63 11.97 2.58
N TYR A 3 -8.41 10.89 3.32
CA TYR A 3 -7.18 10.11 3.32
C TYR A 3 -7.44 8.62 3.09
N ILE A 4 -6.40 7.93 2.65
CA ILE A 4 -6.36 6.49 2.50
C ILE A 4 -5.16 5.97 3.30
N ALA A 5 -5.41 5.06 4.24
CA ALA A 5 -4.37 4.29 4.92
C ALA A 5 -4.28 2.88 4.31
N LEU A 6 -3.05 2.47 4.05
CA LEU A 6 -2.70 1.14 3.54
C LEU A 6 -1.86 0.40 4.59
N LEU A 7 -2.46 -0.60 5.22
CA LEU A 7 -1.79 -1.42 6.23
C LEU A 7 -0.95 -2.51 5.56
N ARG A 8 0.23 -2.78 6.09
CA ARG A 8 1.12 -3.82 5.54
C ARG A 8 1.00 -5.13 6.31
N GLY A 9 0.88 -6.24 5.58
CA GLY A 9 1.08 -7.58 6.11
C GLY A 9 0.03 -8.07 7.10
N ILE A 10 -1.19 -7.54 7.04
CA ILE A 10 -2.30 -8.02 7.87
C ILE A 10 -3.12 -9.10 7.15
N ASN A 11 -3.74 -9.97 7.92
CA ASN A 11 -4.67 -11.00 7.46
C ASN A 11 -4.11 -11.94 6.36
N ILE A 12 -2.79 -12.12 6.33
CA ILE A 12 -2.12 -12.99 5.34
C ILE A 12 -1.73 -14.30 6.02
N SER A 13 -2.16 -15.42 5.46
CA SER A 13 -1.81 -16.77 5.94
C SER A 13 -2.03 -16.97 7.45
N GLY A 14 -3.07 -16.35 8.00
CA GLY A 14 -3.42 -16.44 9.41
C GLY A 14 -2.57 -15.60 10.36
N LYS A 15 -1.61 -14.81 9.85
CA LYS A 15 -0.78 -13.89 10.62
C LYS A 15 -1.40 -12.50 10.69
N ASN A 16 -1.04 -11.75 11.76
CA ASN A 16 -1.45 -10.36 11.97
C ASN A 16 -2.95 -10.15 11.74
N LYS A 17 -3.77 -10.96 12.42
CA LYS A 17 -5.23 -10.91 12.28
C LYS A 17 -5.77 -9.61 12.85
N ILE A 18 -6.42 -8.82 12.01
CA ILE A 18 -7.14 -7.60 12.37
C ILE A 18 -8.55 -7.69 11.80
N SER A 19 -9.54 -7.60 12.69
CA SER A 19 -10.95 -7.46 12.28
C SER A 19 -11.14 -6.06 11.68
N MET A 20 -11.46 -5.97 10.40
CA MET A 20 -11.69 -4.68 9.74
C MET A 20 -12.89 -3.91 10.32
N PRO A 21 -14.01 -4.55 10.73
CA PRO A 21 -15.07 -3.87 11.46
C PRO A 21 -14.61 -3.30 12.81
N GLU A 22 -13.83 -4.04 13.60
CA GLU A 22 -13.29 -3.56 14.88
C GLU A 22 -12.32 -2.40 14.68
N LEU A 23 -11.42 -2.49 13.68
CA LEU A 23 -10.51 -1.40 13.33
C LEU A 23 -11.28 -0.13 12.94
N LYS A 24 -12.35 -0.26 12.15
CA LYS A 24 -13.22 0.86 11.78
C LYS A 24 -13.82 1.56 13.01
N ILE A 25 -14.33 0.79 13.96
CA ILE A 25 -14.92 1.32 15.20
C ILE A 25 -13.83 2.02 16.02
N ALA A 26 -12.70 1.37 16.22
CA ALA A 26 -11.57 1.89 17.00
C ALA A 26 -11.06 3.24 16.46
N LEU A 27 -10.89 3.34 15.14
CA LEU A 27 -10.48 4.59 14.51
C LEU A 27 -11.54 5.69 14.69
N GLY A 28 -12.82 5.37 14.53
CA GLY A 28 -13.91 6.32 14.76
C GLY A 28 -13.93 6.85 16.20
N GLU A 29 -13.77 5.98 17.20
CA GLU A 29 -13.70 6.35 18.64
C GLU A 29 -12.46 7.21 18.96
N LYS A 30 -11.39 7.07 18.21
CA LYS A 30 -10.16 7.88 18.33
C LYS A 30 -10.18 9.17 17.48
N GLY A 31 -11.35 9.55 16.92
CA GLY A 31 -11.58 10.83 16.28
C GLY A 31 -11.37 10.88 14.77
N PHE A 32 -11.13 9.76 14.11
CA PHE A 32 -11.10 9.73 12.65
C PHE A 32 -12.54 9.78 12.09
N GLY A 33 -12.78 10.70 11.16
CA GLY A 33 -14.10 10.91 10.55
C GLY A 33 -14.37 9.98 9.37
N ASP A 34 -15.64 9.67 9.12
CA ASP A 34 -16.11 8.93 7.93
C ASP A 34 -15.32 7.67 7.59
N VAL A 35 -14.95 6.89 8.60
CA VAL A 35 -14.11 5.71 8.43
C VAL A 35 -14.83 4.64 7.62
N LYS A 36 -14.21 4.20 6.52
CA LYS A 36 -14.63 3.07 5.68
C LYS A 36 -13.47 2.11 5.49
N THR A 37 -13.77 0.84 5.34
CA THR A 37 -12.77 -0.20 5.04
C THR A 37 -13.11 -0.88 3.72
N TYR A 38 -12.08 -1.33 3.01
CA TYR A 38 -12.23 -2.05 1.77
C TYR A 38 -11.29 -3.26 1.73
N LEU A 39 -11.84 -4.46 1.57
CA LEU A 39 -11.16 -5.74 1.64
C LEU A 39 -10.43 -6.01 2.98
N ASN A 40 -10.08 -7.25 3.23
CA ASN A 40 -9.35 -7.65 4.44
C ASN A 40 -7.84 -7.35 4.38
N SER A 41 -7.35 -6.83 3.26
CA SER A 41 -5.93 -6.49 3.08
C SER A 41 -5.51 -5.15 3.70
N GLY A 42 -6.40 -4.49 4.45
CA GLY A 42 -6.06 -3.29 5.22
C GLY A 42 -6.08 -2.01 4.42
N ASN A 43 -7.16 -1.74 3.71
CA ASN A 43 -7.41 -0.45 3.08
C ASN A 43 -8.46 0.30 3.91
N VAL A 44 -8.10 1.46 4.43
CA VAL A 44 -8.96 2.30 5.27
C VAL A 44 -9.05 3.70 4.67
N LEU A 45 -10.27 4.17 4.45
CA LEU A 45 -10.55 5.54 4.05
C LEU A 45 -11.09 6.30 5.27
N PHE A 46 -10.66 7.54 5.44
CA PHE A 46 -11.10 8.37 6.56
C PHE A 46 -10.96 9.87 6.26
N SER A 47 -11.58 10.70 7.08
CA SER A 47 -11.40 12.15 7.07
C SER A 47 -10.67 12.60 8.33
N ASP A 48 -9.75 13.55 8.21
CA ASP A 48 -9.05 14.18 9.33
C ASP A 48 -8.62 15.60 8.95
N ASP A 49 -8.40 16.47 9.93
CA ASP A 49 -7.93 17.83 9.75
C ASP A 49 -6.40 17.96 9.82
N GLU A 50 -5.70 16.93 10.33
CA GLU A 50 -4.24 16.87 10.32
C GLU A 50 -3.73 16.76 8.86
N PRO A 51 -2.96 17.75 8.37
CA PRO A 51 -2.45 17.71 6.99
C PRO A 51 -1.24 16.78 6.79
N ASP A 52 -0.58 16.36 7.87
CA ASP A 52 0.60 15.54 7.83
C ASP A 52 0.24 14.03 7.79
N ALA A 53 0.37 13.43 6.62
CA ALA A 53 0.08 12.02 6.41
C ALA A 53 0.97 11.08 7.25
N VAL A 54 2.21 11.48 7.56
CA VAL A 54 3.12 10.68 8.40
C VAL A 54 2.62 10.65 9.84
N LYS A 55 2.17 11.78 10.38
CA LYS A 55 1.54 11.83 11.71
C LYS A 55 0.27 11.01 11.77
N LEU A 56 -0.56 11.04 10.71
CA LEU A 56 -1.75 10.20 10.63
C LEU A 56 -1.40 8.71 10.61
N ALA A 57 -0.37 8.32 9.88
CA ALA A 57 0.14 6.94 9.87
C ALA A 57 0.59 6.49 11.27
N GLU A 58 1.34 7.33 12.00
CA GLU A 58 1.78 7.04 13.37
C GLU A 58 0.60 6.93 14.36
N ARG A 59 -0.40 7.80 14.25
CA ARG A 59 -1.61 7.69 15.07
C ARG A 59 -2.33 6.35 14.83
N ILE A 60 -2.48 5.94 13.58
CA ILE A 60 -3.11 4.66 13.22
C ILE A 60 -2.28 3.49 13.74
N ARG A 61 -0.95 3.52 13.60
CA ARG A 61 -0.05 2.48 14.15
C ARG A 61 -0.20 2.34 15.66
N THR A 62 -0.23 3.46 16.38
CA THR A 62 -0.41 3.47 17.84
C THR A 62 -1.75 2.83 18.23
N ILE A 63 -2.85 3.16 17.56
CA ILE A 63 -4.17 2.57 17.81
C ILE A 63 -4.17 1.06 17.54
N ILE A 64 -3.53 0.62 16.46
CA ILE A 64 -3.42 -0.80 16.14
C ILE A 64 -2.62 -1.54 17.23
N LEU A 65 -1.52 -0.96 17.68
CA LEU A 65 -0.70 -1.53 18.76
C LEU A 65 -1.48 -1.61 20.07
N GLU A 66 -2.20 -0.56 20.45
CA GLU A 66 -3.01 -0.53 21.69
C GLU A 66 -4.13 -1.58 21.71
N ILE A 67 -4.80 -1.75 20.60
CA ILE A 67 -6.05 -2.55 20.54
C ILE A 67 -5.80 -3.99 20.09
N PHE A 68 -4.94 -4.18 19.09
CA PHE A 68 -4.68 -5.49 18.49
C PHE A 68 -3.34 -6.09 18.93
N HIS A 69 -2.50 -5.33 19.66
CA HIS A 69 -1.16 -5.74 20.10
C HIS A 69 -0.25 -6.15 18.93
N LEU A 70 -0.39 -5.46 17.80
CA LEU A 70 0.36 -5.72 16.57
C LEU A 70 1.12 -4.47 16.14
N GLU A 71 2.39 -4.64 15.78
CA GLU A 71 3.20 -3.61 15.15
C GLU A 71 3.04 -3.73 13.63
N ILE A 72 2.17 -2.89 13.06
CA ILE A 72 1.83 -2.93 11.64
C ILE A 72 2.35 -1.67 10.95
N PRO A 73 3.19 -1.79 9.91
CA PRO A 73 3.53 -0.66 9.07
C PRO A 73 2.30 -0.08 8.37
N VAL A 74 2.17 1.24 8.40
CA VAL A 74 1.04 1.97 7.81
C VAL A 74 1.57 3.06 6.90
N PHE A 75 1.03 3.12 5.70
CA PHE A 75 1.22 4.22 4.76
C PHE A 75 -0.08 5.01 4.65
N VAL A 76 0.00 6.34 4.65
CA VAL A 76 -1.16 7.23 4.47
C VAL A 76 -0.91 8.17 3.31
N ILE A 77 -1.93 8.39 2.49
CA ILE A 77 -1.91 9.31 1.35
C ILE A 77 -3.24 10.07 1.26
N PRO A 78 -3.23 11.38 0.95
CA PRO A 78 -4.44 12.09 0.56
C PRO A 78 -5.11 11.43 -0.64
N GLN A 79 -6.44 11.31 -0.62
CA GLN A 79 -7.17 10.64 -1.70
C GLN A 79 -6.95 11.32 -3.07
N ASP A 80 -6.89 12.65 -3.10
CA ASP A 80 -6.66 13.39 -4.35
C ASP A 80 -5.23 13.21 -4.87
N GLU A 81 -4.25 13.04 -3.97
CA GLU A 81 -2.88 12.71 -4.35
C GLU A 81 -2.81 11.30 -4.96
N LEU A 82 -3.54 10.32 -4.41
CA LEU A 82 -3.64 9.00 -5.02
C LEU A 82 -4.27 9.08 -6.43
N LYS A 83 -5.35 9.85 -6.61
CA LYS A 83 -5.97 10.07 -7.93
C LYS A 83 -4.97 10.68 -8.93
N PHE A 84 -4.24 11.70 -8.48
CA PHE A 84 -3.21 12.34 -9.29
C PHE A 84 -2.11 11.34 -9.67
N LEU A 85 -1.61 10.56 -8.72
CA LEU A 85 -0.61 9.52 -8.97
C LEU A 85 -1.11 8.50 -10.00
N LEU A 86 -2.33 8.01 -9.85
CA LEU A 86 -2.92 7.06 -10.81
C LEU A 86 -3.08 7.65 -12.23
N SER A 87 -3.25 8.96 -12.34
CA SER A 87 -3.28 9.65 -13.65
C SER A 87 -1.91 9.67 -14.36
N LYS A 88 -0.83 9.39 -13.64
CA LYS A 88 0.55 9.31 -14.15
C LYS A 88 0.99 7.89 -14.48
N ALA A 89 0.08 6.93 -14.37
CA ALA A 89 0.39 5.54 -14.68
C ALA A 89 0.91 5.38 -16.12
N PRO A 90 1.99 4.62 -16.32
CA PRO A 90 2.47 4.34 -17.67
C PRO A 90 1.44 3.51 -18.45
N SER A 91 1.48 3.61 -19.77
CA SER A 91 0.49 2.98 -20.67
C SER A 91 0.41 1.46 -20.55
N TRP A 92 1.49 0.82 -20.08
CA TRP A 92 1.55 -0.62 -19.87
C TRP A 92 0.98 -1.06 -18.52
N TRP A 93 0.64 -0.14 -17.59
CA TRP A 93 0.16 -0.45 -16.24
C TRP A 93 -1.36 -0.34 -16.16
N GLY A 94 -1.96 -1.23 -15.41
CA GLY A 94 -3.40 -1.23 -15.17
C GLY A 94 -4.20 -1.79 -16.34
N SER A 95 -3.60 -2.71 -17.08
CA SER A 95 -4.27 -3.46 -18.16
C SER A 95 -5.36 -4.38 -17.60
N ASP A 96 -6.34 -4.72 -18.44
CA ASP A 96 -7.37 -5.72 -18.09
C ASP A 96 -6.87 -7.17 -18.31
N SER A 97 -5.57 -7.34 -18.58
CA SER A 97 -4.98 -8.66 -18.81
C SER A 97 -4.98 -9.49 -17.53
N LYS A 98 -5.52 -10.71 -17.64
CA LYS A 98 -5.48 -11.70 -16.55
C LYS A 98 -4.11 -12.34 -16.37
N ASP A 99 -3.22 -12.20 -17.33
CA ASP A 99 -1.87 -12.77 -17.32
C ASP A 99 -0.84 -11.83 -16.68
N ILE A 100 -1.20 -10.57 -16.45
CA ILE A 100 -0.33 -9.56 -15.86
C ILE A 100 -0.84 -9.15 -14.48
N TYR A 101 0.08 -9.03 -13.53
CA TYR A 101 -0.15 -8.38 -12.25
C TYR A 101 0.35 -6.96 -12.29
N ASP A 102 -0.59 -6.01 -12.23
CA ASP A 102 -0.30 -4.59 -12.12
C ASP A 102 -0.40 -4.16 -10.66
N ASN A 103 0.69 -3.66 -10.11
CA ASN A 103 0.82 -3.24 -8.73
C ASN A 103 1.40 -1.84 -8.64
N LEU A 104 1.13 -1.17 -7.53
CA LEU A 104 1.80 0.06 -7.13
C LEU A 104 2.44 -0.18 -5.76
N ILE A 105 3.72 0.13 -5.66
CA ILE A 105 4.51 0.06 -4.43
C ILE A 105 4.64 1.46 -3.88
N PHE A 106 4.35 1.64 -2.60
CA PHE A 106 4.56 2.88 -1.85
C PHE A 106 5.67 2.67 -0.83
N ALA A 107 6.61 3.57 -0.74
CA ALA A 107 7.57 3.59 0.35
C ALA A 107 6.93 4.17 1.62
N ILE A 108 7.12 3.49 2.75
CA ILE A 108 6.63 3.92 4.05
C ILE A 108 7.72 4.75 4.72
N ALA A 109 7.38 5.95 5.19
CA ALA A 109 8.32 6.85 5.87
C ALA A 109 9.03 6.14 7.05
N PRO A 110 10.32 6.39 7.28
CA PRO A 110 11.14 7.43 6.66
C PRO A 110 11.83 7.01 5.34
N ASN A 111 11.46 5.86 4.76
CA ASN A 111 12.10 5.33 3.56
C ASN A 111 11.62 6.08 2.30
N SER A 112 12.48 6.12 1.28
CA SER A 112 12.13 6.57 -0.06
C SER A 112 12.05 5.41 -1.05
N ILE A 113 11.30 5.60 -2.14
CA ILE A 113 11.18 4.57 -3.17
C ILE A 113 12.52 4.31 -3.89
N GLU A 114 13.36 5.33 -4.00
CA GLU A 114 14.70 5.20 -4.57
C GLU A 114 15.56 4.27 -3.72
N THR A 115 15.58 4.48 -2.39
CA THR A 115 16.31 3.60 -1.46
C THR A 115 15.79 2.16 -1.53
N VAL A 116 14.49 1.97 -1.67
CA VAL A 116 13.87 0.65 -1.86
C VAL A 116 14.33 0.03 -3.17
N ALA A 117 14.27 0.78 -4.26
CA ALA A 117 14.67 0.31 -5.59
C ALA A 117 16.16 -0.08 -5.65
N GLU A 118 17.04 0.71 -5.02
CA GLU A 118 18.46 0.39 -4.89
C GLU A 118 18.68 -0.94 -4.16
N LYS A 119 17.96 -1.19 -3.07
CA LYS A 119 18.06 -2.45 -2.31
C LYS A 119 17.52 -3.66 -3.08
N ILE A 120 16.48 -3.47 -3.87
CA ILE A 120 15.89 -4.54 -4.70
C ILE A 120 16.81 -4.83 -5.91
N GLY A 121 17.36 -3.77 -6.52
CA GLY A 121 18.14 -3.85 -7.74
C GLY A 121 17.27 -3.87 -9.00
N GLU A 122 17.87 -4.15 -10.15
CA GLU A 122 17.21 -4.09 -11.44
C GLU A 122 16.05 -5.10 -11.57
N PRO A 123 14.93 -4.70 -12.19
CA PRO A 123 13.87 -5.63 -12.53
C PRO A 123 14.34 -6.65 -13.57
N SER A 124 13.73 -7.84 -13.58
CA SER A 124 13.98 -8.86 -14.60
C SER A 124 13.41 -8.39 -15.95
N ALA A 125 14.27 -7.92 -16.86
CA ALA A 125 13.93 -7.12 -18.04
C ALA A 125 12.78 -7.66 -18.92
N GLU A 126 12.66 -8.98 -19.05
CA GLU A 126 11.61 -9.62 -19.87
C GLU A 126 10.34 -9.97 -19.08
N LEU A 127 10.41 -9.97 -17.76
CA LEU A 127 9.35 -10.46 -16.88
C LEU A 127 8.66 -9.36 -16.10
N GLU A 128 9.34 -8.24 -15.88
CA GLU A 128 8.90 -7.14 -15.04
C GLU A 128 9.08 -5.79 -15.74
N LYS A 129 8.16 -4.89 -15.45
CA LYS A 129 8.29 -3.47 -15.79
C LYS A 129 8.15 -2.66 -14.53
N VAL A 130 9.06 -1.71 -14.32
CA VAL A 130 9.05 -0.81 -13.18
C VAL A 130 9.23 0.63 -13.67
N GLN A 131 8.41 1.53 -13.14
CA GLN A 131 8.57 2.97 -13.36
C GLN A 131 8.29 3.71 -12.07
N ILE A 132 9.29 4.44 -11.59
CA ILE A 132 9.16 5.28 -10.41
C ILE A 132 8.49 6.61 -10.77
N TYR A 133 7.58 7.05 -9.92
CA TYR A 133 6.97 8.37 -9.96
C TYR A 133 6.69 8.87 -8.55
N GLY A 134 7.26 10.03 -8.17
CA GLY A 134 7.20 10.51 -6.79
C GLY A 134 7.78 9.47 -5.82
N ASN A 135 7.12 9.23 -4.72
CA ASN A 135 7.54 8.21 -3.73
C ASN A 135 6.83 6.85 -3.93
N ALA A 136 6.55 6.48 -5.18
CA ALA A 136 5.91 5.23 -5.55
C ALA A 136 6.53 4.61 -6.80
N ALA A 137 6.33 3.30 -6.98
CA ALA A 137 6.76 2.57 -8.17
C ALA A 137 5.60 1.79 -8.78
N PHE A 138 5.26 2.12 -10.02
CA PHE A 138 4.41 1.28 -10.86
C PHE A 138 5.17 0.03 -11.23
N TRP A 139 4.58 -1.12 -10.97
CA TRP A 139 5.22 -2.42 -11.17
C TRP A 139 4.24 -3.43 -11.76
N SER A 140 4.64 -4.02 -12.88
CA SER A 140 3.90 -5.09 -13.55
C SER A 140 4.80 -6.30 -13.77
N PHE A 141 4.23 -7.48 -13.67
CA PHE A 141 4.94 -8.72 -13.95
C PHE A 141 3.99 -9.82 -14.47
N ASP A 142 4.60 -10.79 -15.19
CA ASP A 142 3.87 -11.97 -15.68
C ASP A 142 3.43 -12.85 -14.51
N ARG A 143 2.14 -13.16 -14.47
CA ARG A 143 1.48 -13.91 -13.40
C ARG A 143 1.95 -15.37 -13.30
N LYS A 144 2.31 -15.97 -14.42
CA LYS A 144 2.76 -17.37 -14.49
C LYS A 144 4.23 -17.50 -14.14
N LEU A 145 5.00 -16.44 -14.36
CA LEU A 145 6.45 -16.40 -14.18
C LEU A 145 6.90 -15.61 -12.95
N TYR A 146 5.98 -15.24 -12.06
CA TYR A 146 6.24 -14.40 -10.89
C TYR A 146 7.43 -14.88 -10.04
N ALA A 147 7.58 -16.20 -9.89
CA ALA A 147 8.68 -16.78 -9.11
C ALA A 147 10.08 -16.52 -9.70
N LYS A 148 10.17 -16.13 -10.98
CA LYS A 148 11.42 -15.73 -11.65
C LYS A 148 11.68 -14.23 -11.57
N ALA A 149 10.66 -13.44 -11.22
CA ALA A 149 10.73 -11.98 -11.15
C ALA A 149 11.58 -11.52 -9.96
N ASN A 150 12.56 -10.65 -10.18
CA ASN A 150 13.47 -10.19 -9.15
C ASN A 150 12.74 -9.39 -8.07
N TRP A 151 11.90 -8.45 -8.47
CA TRP A 151 11.16 -7.61 -7.55
C TRP A 151 10.16 -8.41 -6.72
N TRP A 152 9.53 -9.42 -7.28
CA TRP A 152 8.68 -10.32 -6.52
C TRP A 152 9.43 -10.99 -5.36
N LYS A 153 10.60 -11.53 -5.63
CA LYS A 153 11.42 -12.22 -4.61
C LYS A 153 11.86 -11.26 -3.51
N LYS A 154 12.20 -10.03 -3.86
CA LYS A 154 12.81 -9.05 -2.97
C LYS A 154 11.80 -8.23 -2.17
N THR A 155 10.62 -7.92 -2.71
CA THR A 155 9.60 -7.11 -2.01
C THR A 155 9.05 -7.76 -0.73
N ALA A 156 9.18 -9.08 -0.59
CA ALA A 156 8.82 -9.80 0.62
C ALA A 156 10.02 -10.15 1.51
N ALA A 157 11.25 -9.80 1.09
CA ALA A 157 12.46 -10.11 1.85
C ALA A 157 12.52 -9.31 3.15
N PRO A 158 13.11 -9.88 4.22
CA PRO A 158 13.37 -9.14 5.46
C PRO A 158 14.19 -7.87 5.18
N GLY A 159 13.83 -6.76 5.85
CA GLY A 159 14.47 -5.46 5.67
C GLY A 159 14.04 -4.68 4.42
N ILE A 160 13.16 -5.25 3.59
CA ILE A 160 12.49 -4.54 2.48
C ILE A 160 10.97 -4.54 2.71
N GLY A 161 10.41 -5.66 3.11
CA GLY A 161 8.98 -5.81 3.30
C GLY A 161 8.36 -4.81 4.26
N GLU A 162 9.09 -4.40 5.30
CA GLU A 162 8.65 -3.42 6.28
C GLU A 162 8.74 -1.97 5.77
N MET A 163 9.54 -1.73 4.73
CA MET A 163 9.75 -0.39 4.15
C MET A 163 8.65 0.02 3.18
N ILE A 164 7.78 -0.92 2.76
CA ILE A 164 6.85 -0.71 1.65
C ILE A 164 5.47 -1.26 1.94
N THR A 165 4.47 -0.72 1.24
CA THR A 165 3.18 -1.39 1.06
C THR A 165 2.84 -1.50 -0.42
N ILE A 166 2.10 -2.55 -0.79
CA ILE A 166 1.81 -2.88 -2.19
C ILE A 166 0.31 -3.07 -2.35
N ARG A 167 -0.25 -2.51 -3.42
CA ARG A 167 -1.66 -2.74 -3.81
C ARG A 167 -1.78 -2.95 -5.31
N THR A 168 -2.73 -3.79 -5.70
CA THR A 168 -3.06 -3.99 -7.11
C THR A 168 -3.75 -2.77 -7.70
N ALA A 169 -3.61 -2.58 -9.02
CA ALA A 169 -4.27 -1.50 -9.77
C ALA A 169 -5.78 -1.43 -9.50
N ASN A 170 -6.46 -2.58 -9.50
CA ASN A 170 -7.91 -2.64 -9.28
C ASN A 170 -8.30 -2.16 -7.88
N THR A 171 -7.54 -2.55 -6.85
CA THR A 171 -7.78 -2.08 -5.49
C THR A 171 -7.59 -0.56 -5.40
N LEU A 172 -6.51 -0.03 -5.97
CA LEU A 172 -6.21 1.40 -5.91
C LEU A 172 -7.24 2.25 -6.65
N ARG A 173 -7.65 1.83 -7.86
CA ARG A 173 -8.72 2.50 -8.60
C ARG A 173 -10.02 2.54 -7.78
N LYS A 174 -10.38 1.40 -7.16
CA LYS A 174 -11.60 1.33 -6.35
C LYS A 174 -11.56 2.26 -5.15
N ILE A 175 -10.50 2.24 -4.35
CA ILE A 175 -10.39 3.09 -3.15
C ILE A 175 -10.18 4.58 -3.48
N ALA A 176 -9.64 4.90 -4.64
CA ALA A 176 -9.54 6.29 -5.10
C ALA A 176 -10.91 6.91 -5.40
N GLU A 177 -11.92 6.10 -5.74
CA GLU A 177 -13.27 6.54 -6.09
C GLU A 177 -14.28 6.46 -4.92
N MET A 178 -13.92 5.86 -3.80
CA MET A 178 -14.78 5.71 -2.62
C MET A 178 -14.85 6.98 -1.77
#